data_6d5bf7c972e3223ca79ae54ec777f126
#
_entry.id   6d5bf7c972e3223ca79ae54ec777f126
#
_cell.length_a   1.000
_cell.length_b   1.000
_cell.length_c   1.000
_cell.angle_alpha   90.00
_cell.angle_beta   90.00
_cell.angle_gamma   90.00
#
_symmetry.space_group_name_H-M   'P 1'
#
loop_
_entity.id
_entity.type
_entity.pdbx_description
1 polymer ?
#
loop_
_entity_poly.entity_id
_entity_poly.type
_entity_poly.pdbx_seq_one_letter_code
_entity_poly.pdbx_strand_id
1 'polypeptide(L)'
;MTTFTPARLFSFLLIFSIVSFSACKVKNEEAPVIAHLRFINASPTLGTYNIYVGDRKVNTMAIPFGGTVSFSQFSVGNQVVKYTTASAIESVLTKQVTLVQDKVYSLYLIDKGDKMDALLVSDDASATSTTKAFVKFINLSPDAPALSLDVVDGANLFTGKTYKTGTDFVQVDPKAYNFNIKDTATGAVKTTLNEVTLVAGRYYTIISRGMLTPGTNDQPFSAQSIISL
;
A
#
# COMPACT_ATOMS: atom_id res chain seq x y z
N MET A 1 -18.12 89.64 51.40
CA MET A 1 -19.30 88.92 50.88
C MET A 1 -18.76 87.76 50.13
N THR A 2 -18.49 86.75 50.81
CA THR A 2 -19.20 85.49 51.04
C THR A 2 -19.75 84.85 49.77
N THR A 3 -19.25 83.70 49.38
CA THR A 3 -19.98 82.48 49.55
C THR A 3 -19.07 81.27 49.27
N PHE A 4 -19.05 80.38 50.24
CA PHE A 4 -18.53 79.02 50.15
C PHE A 4 -19.34 78.17 49.27
N THR A 5 -18.73 77.37 48.42
CA THR A 5 -19.38 76.24 47.82
C THR A 5 -18.59 74.95 48.10
N PRO A 6 -19.28 73.87 48.53
CA PRO A 6 -18.61 72.67 49.02
C PRO A 6 -18.12 71.79 47.92
N ALA A 7 -16.94 71.26 48.13
CA ALA A 7 -16.37 70.23 47.30
C ALA A 7 -17.25 68.97 47.28
N ARG A 8 -17.72 68.55 46.11
CA ARG A 8 -18.30 67.24 45.91
C ARG A 8 -17.21 66.22 45.70
N LEU A 9 -17.04 65.38 46.72
CA LEU A 9 -16.24 64.17 46.65
C LEU A 9 -16.83 63.21 45.62
N PHE A 10 -16.20 63.07 44.44
CA PHE A 10 -16.54 62.02 43.49
C PHE A 10 -15.75 60.78 43.85
N SER A 11 -16.46 59.85 44.48
CA SER A 11 -15.95 58.51 44.78
C SER A 11 -15.93 57.73 43.46
N PHE A 12 -14.74 57.57 42.85
CA PHE A 12 -14.54 56.66 41.73
C PHE A 12 -14.53 55.22 42.23
N LEU A 13 -15.69 54.56 42.06
CA LEU A 13 -15.81 53.10 42.26
C LEU A 13 -15.11 52.40 41.09
N LEU A 14 -13.87 51.98 41.29
CA LEU A 14 -13.09 51.20 40.33
C LEU A 14 -13.67 49.77 40.31
N ILE A 15 -14.58 49.49 39.39
CA ILE A 15 -15.07 48.14 39.15
C ILE A 15 -13.92 47.39 38.46
N PHE A 16 -13.18 46.60 39.23
CA PHE A 16 -12.17 45.70 38.73
C PHE A 16 -12.87 44.49 38.08
N SER A 17 -13.11 44.59 36.77
CA SER A 17 -13.65 43.51 35.98
C SER A 17 -12.61 42.40 35.86
N ILE A 18 -12.77 41.34 36.65
CA ILE A 18 -11.97 40.10 36.54
C ILE A 18 -12.43 39.40 35.29
N VAL A 19 -11.74 39.64 34.17
CA VAL A 19 -11.86 38.83 32.96
C VAL A 19 -11.24 37.47 33.26
N SER A 20 -12.08 36.51 33.63
CA SER A 20 -11.69 35.12 33.73
C SER A 20 -11.34 34.63 32.34
N PHE A 21 -10.07 34.63 31.97
CA PHE A 21 -9.58 33.87 30.82
C PHE A 21 -9.85 32.38 31.09
N SER A 22 -10.95 31.87 30.65
CA SER A 22 -11.11 30.44 30.44
C SER A 22 -10.10 29.98 29.38
N ALA A 23 -8.91 29.63 29.82
CA ALA A 23 -7.95 28.92 28.98
C ALA A 23 -8.60 27.61 28.60
N CYS A 24 -9.21 27.55 27.40
CA CYS A 24 -9.52 26.28 26.77
C CYS A 24 -8.20 25.50 26.74
N LYS A 25 -8.08 24.46 27.59
CA LYS A 25 -7.08 23.43 27.39
C LYS A 25 -7.31 22.87 26.01
N VAL A 26 -6.53 23.32 25.04
CA VAL A 26 -6.37 22.61 23.77
C VAL A 26 -5.86 21.24 24.19
N LYS A 27 -6.73 20.23 24.16
CA LYS A 27 -6.27 18.84 24.16
C LYS A 27 -5.32 18.76 22.98
N ASN A 28 -4.03 18.63 23.26
CA ASN A 28 -3.10 18.12 22.26
C ASN A 28 -3.59 16.70 21.95
N GLU A 29 -4.43 16.55 20.96
CA GLU A 29 -4.71 15.25 20.39
C GLU A 29 -3.38 14.80 19.77
N GLU A 30 -2.79 13.78 20.35
CA GLU A 30 -1.62 13.14 19.75
C GLU A 30 -2.00 12.76 18.32
N ALA A 31 -1.11 13.10 17.36
CA ALA A 31 -1.33 12.75 15.97
C ALA A 31 -1.65 11.25 15.85
N PRO A 32 -2.64 10.86 15.06
CA PRO A 32 -3.03 9.45 14.96
C PRO A 32 -1.84 8.62 14.50
N VAL A 33 -1.57 7.56 15.23
CA VAL A 33 -0.50 6.60 14.92
C VAL A 33 -1.00 5.70 13.79
N ILE A 34 -0.52 5.94 12.57
CA ILE A 34 -1.03 5.31 11.34
C ILE A 34 0.06 4.61 10.55
N ALA A 35 -0.38 3.66 9.70
CA ALA A 35 0.38 3.09 8.61
C ALA A 35 -0.42 3.23 7.30
N HIS A 36 0.25 3.10 6.16
CA HIS A 36 -0.39 3.11 4.86
C HIS A 36 -0.46 1.69 4.31
N LEU A 37 -1.63 1.30 3.84
CA LEU A 37 -1.86 -0.03 3.29
C LEU A 37 -2.68 0.08 2.01
N ARG A 38 -2.26 -0.64 0.97
CA ARG A 38 -3.04 -0.88 -0.24
C ARG A 38 -3.27 -2.37 -0.45
N PHE A 39 -4.21 -2.70 -1.34
CA PHE A 39 -4.58 -4.08 -1.62
C PHE A 39 -4.47 -4.36 -3.11
N ILE A 40 -3.95 -5.53 -3.45
CA ILE A 40 -3.80 -5.99 -4.82
C ILE A 40 -4.35 -7.42 -4.93
N ASN A 41 -5.20 -7.67 -5.92
CA ASN A 41 -5.64 -9.02 -6.22
C ASN A 41 -4.69 -9.69 -7.21
N ALA A 42 -3.80 -10.55 -6.72
CA ALA A 42 -2.92 -11.41 -7.52
C ALA A 42 -3.37 -12.89 -7.49
N SER A 43 -4.52 -13.20 -6.84
CA SER A 43 -5.10 -14.54 -6.82
C SER A 43 -5.45 -15.01 -8.23
N PRO A 44 -4.95 -16.17 -8.68
CA PRO A 44 -5.13 -16.63 -10.06
C PRO A 44 -6.53 -17.20 -10.33
N THR A 45 -7.58 -16.53 -9.83
CA THR A 45 -8.97 -16.92 -9.99
C THR A 45 -9.72 -15.95 -10.89
N LEU A 46 -10.88 -16.35 -11.42
CA LEU A 46 -11.81 -15.47 -12.11
C LEU A 46 -12.66 -14.64 -11.13
N GLY A 47 -12.52 -14.89 -9.82
CA GLY A 47 -13.28 -14.22 -8.78
C GLY A 47 -12.93 -12.74 -8.64
N THR A 48 -13.93 -11.96 -8.26
CA THR A 48 -13.77 -10.56 -7.85
C THR A 48 -14.04 -10.44 -6.35
N TYR A 49 -13.29 -9.58 -5.66
CA TYR A 49 -13.31 -9.58 -4.21
C TYR A 49 -13.61 -8.21 -3.62
N ASN A 50 -14.51 -8.21 -2.63
CA ASN A 50 -14.65 -7.14 -1.66
C ASN A 50 -13.64 -7.34 -0.54
N ILE A 51 -13.12 -6.24 -0.02
CA ILE A 51 -12.09 -6.22 1.03
C ILE A 51 -12.61 -5.42 2.21
N TYR A 52 -12.43 -5.97 3.40
CA TYR A 52 -12.79 -5.34 4.66
C TYR A 52 -11.58 -5.32 5.58
N VAL A 53 -11.40 -4.22 6.30
CA VAL A 53 -10.46 -4.12 7.44
C VAL A 53 -11.28 -3.86 8.69
N GLY A 54 -11.29 -4.83 9.60
CA GLY A 54 -12.33 -4.91 10.62
C GLY A 54 -13.70 -5.05 9.95
N ASP A 55 -14.61 -4.12 10.27
CA ASP A 55 -15.95 -4.08 9.68
C ASP A 55 -16.09 -3.06 8.54
N ARG A 56 -15.01 -2.32 8.23
CA ARG A 56 -15.03 -1.29 7.18
C ARG A 56 -14.67 -1.89 5.82
N LYS A 57 -15.60 -1.81 4.86
CA LYS A 57 -15.31 -2.09 3.46
C LYS A 57 -14.38 -1.02 2.89
N VAL A 58 -13.28 -1.43 2.23
CA VAL A 58 -12.23 -0.53 1.74
C VAL A 58 -12.26 -0.29 0.23
N ASN A 59 -13.02 -1.07 -0.52
CA ASN A 59 -13.22 -0.89 -1.96
C ASN A 59 -14.68 -0.62 -2.30
N THR A 60 -14.93 0.23 -3.28
CA THR A 60 -16.28 0.56 -3.77
C THR A 60 -16.83 -0.55 -4.67
N MET A 61 -15.99 -1.08 -5.57
CA MET A 61 -16.29 -2.21 -6.46
C MET A 61 -15.37 -3.37 -6.14
N ALA A 62 -15.90 -4.61 -6.25
CA ALA A 62 -15.09 -5.81 -6.08
C ALA A 62 -13.94 -5.84 -7.10
N ILE A 63 -12.72 -6.09 -6.64
CA ILE A 63 -11.52 -6.03 -7.47
C ILE A 63 -11.27 -7.35 -8.20
N PRO A 64 -11.10 -7.32 -9.54
CA PRO A 64 -10.74 -8.48 -10.34
C PRO A 64 -9.25 -8.82 -10.20
N PHE A 65 -8.80 -9.91 -10.85
CA PHE A 65 -7.39 -10.23 -11.00
C PHE A 65 -6.58 -9.05 -11.56
N GLY A 66 -5.53 -8.65 -10.86
CA GLY A 66 -4.73 -7.48 -11.14
C GLY A 66 -5.32 -6.15 -10.66
N GLY A 67 -6.55 -6.15 -10.16
CA GLY A 67 -7.15 -4.96 -9.58
C GLY A 67 -6.42 -4.51 -8.31
N THR A 68 -6.43 -3.20 -8.08
CA THR A 68 -5.77 -2.58 -6.93
C THR A 68 -6.73 -1.62 -6.22
N VAL A 69 -6.59 -1.54 -4.89
CA VAL A 69 -7.16 -0.48 -4.06
C VAL A 69 -6.00 0.42 -3.63
N SER A 70 -6.13 1.71 -3.83
CA SER A 70 -5.11 2.71 -3.50
C SER A 70 -4.76 2.71 -2.01
N PHE A 71 -3.59 3.27 -1.68
CA PHE A 71 -3.17 3.47 -0.31
C PHE A 71 -4.22 4.23 0.49
N SER A 72 -4.48 3.70 1.68
CA SER A 72 -5.31 4.33 2.70
C SER A 72 -4.62 4.22 4.06
N GLN A 73 -5.01 5.08 4.98
CA GLN A 73 -4.50 5.10 6.34
C GLN A 73 -5.27 4.11 7.21
N PHE A 74 -4.53 3.37 8.01
CA PHE A 74 -5.05 2.44 9.01
C PHE A 74 -4.31 2.61 10.33
N SER A 75 -4.98 2.33 11.44
CA SER A 75 -4.35 2.29 12.75
C SER A 75 -3.26 1.21 12.76
N VAL A 76 -2.21 1.46 13.52
CA VAL A 76 -1.13 0.47 13.71
C VAL A 76 -1.59 -0.69 14.59
N GLY A 77 -0.75 -1.72 14.68
CA GLY A 77 -1.03 -2.95 15.41
C GLY A 77 -1.74 -4.00 14.55
N ASN A 78 -2.39 -4.94 15.20
CA ASN A 78 -3.04 -6.05 14.51
C ASN A 78 -4.34 -5.62 13.85
N GLN A 79 -4.43 -5.85 12.54
CA GLN A 79 -5.61 -5.62 11.72
C GLN A 79 -6.13 -6.95 11.18
N VAL A 80 -7.45 -7.13 11.22
CA VAL A 80 -8.11 -8.29 10.60
C VAL A 80 -8.61 -7.87 9.21
N VAL A 81 -8.07 -8.49 8.18
CA VAL A 81 -8.48 -8.28 6.78
C VAL A 81 -9.33 -9.46 6.34
N LYS A 82 -10.52 -9.17 5.80
CA LYS A 82 -11.44 -10.17 5.25
C LYS A 82 -11.65 -9.93 3.77
N TYR A 83 -11.69 -11.02 3.01
CA TYR A 83 -12.06 -11.02 1.60
C TYR A 83 -13.35 -11.79 1.42
N THR A 84 -14.32 -11.21 0.70
CA THR A 84 -15.54 -11.89 0.28
C THR A 84 -15.62 -11.85 -1.24
N THR A 85 -16.34 -12.78 -1.86
CA THR A 85 -16.66 -12.61 -3.28
C THR A 85 -17.65 -11.45 -3.47
N ALA A 86 -17.79 -10.96 -4.70
CA ALA A 86 -18.70 -9.85 -4.99
C ALA A 86 -20.16 -10.13 -4.59
N SER A 87 -20.59 -11.39 -4.62
CA SER A 87 -21.95 -11.85 -4.41
C SER A 87 -22.20 -12.51 -3.05
N ALA A 88 -21.15 -12.74 -2.24
CA ALA A 88 -21.29 -13.42 -0.95
C ALA A 88 -20.93 -12.52 0.23
N ILE A 89 -21.59 -12.76 1.35
CA ILE A 89 -21.29 -12.11 2.65
C ILE A 89 -20.20 -12.88 3.39
N GLU A 90 -20.13 -14.19 3.18
CA GLU A 90 -19.16 -15.05 3.82
C GLU A 90 -17.74 -14.78 3.33
N SER A 91 -16.79 -14.77 4.27
CA SER A 91 -15.38 -14.56 3.94
C SER A 91 -14.79 -15.80 3.29
N VAL A 92 -14.15 -15.62 2.12
CA VAL A 92 -13.32 -16.66 1.48
C VAL A 92 -11.92 -16.70 2.09
N LEU A 93 -11.49 -15.60 2.72
CA LEU A 93 -10.25 -15.50 3.45
C LEU A 93 -10.39 -14.49 4.59
N THR A 94 -9.86 -14.85 5.76
CA THR A 94 -9.62 -13.92 6.88
C THR A 94 -8.15 -13.99 7.25
N LYS A 95 -7.47 -12.86 7.23
CA LYS A 95 -6.03 -12.74 7.51
C LYS A 95 -5.77 -11.68 8.58
N GLN A 96 -4.93 -12.00 9.56
CA GLN A 96 -4.37 -11.00 10.46
C GLN A 96 -3.06 -10.47 9.88
N VAL A 97 -2.89 -9.16 9.94
CA VAL A 97 -1.66 -8.45 9.55
C VAL A 97 -1.30 -7.45 10.65
N THR A 98 -0.01 -7.27 10.90
CA THR A 98 0.48 -6.29 11.86
C THR A 98 1.05 -5.09 11.12
N LEU A 99 0.52 -3.91 11.39
CA LEU A 99 0.96 -2.65 10.81
C LEU A 99 1.81 -1.87 11.81
N VAL A 100 2.93 -1.35 11.37
CA VAL A 100 3.86 -0.54 12.16
C VAL A 100 3.72 0.92 11.75
N GLN A 101 3.90 1.83 12.71
CA GLN A 101 3.80 3.27 12.50
C GLN A 101 4.71 3.75 11.36
N ASP A 102 4.19 4.69 10.57
CA ASP A 102 4.89 5.37 9.47
C ASP A 102 5.38 4.43 8.35
N LYS A 103 4.93 3.16 8.36
CA LYS A 103 5.26 2.17 7.34
C LYS A 103 4.23 2.14 6.23
N VAL A 104 4.69 1.76 5.03
CA VAL A 104 3.89 1.61 3.82
C VAL A 104 3.87 0.14 3.42
N TYR A 105 2.68 -0.40 3.16
CA TYR A 105 2.50 -1.82 2.88
C TYR A 105 1.62 -2.06 1.66
N SER A 106 1.92 -3.13 0.95
CA SER A 106 1.03 -3.78 -0.02
C SER A 106 0.59 -5.14 0.49
N LEU A 107 -0.71 -5.39 0.51
CA LEU A 107 -1.29 -6.69 0.83
C LEU A 107 -1.79 -7.34 -0.47
N TYR A 108 -1.14 -8.42 -0.87
CA TYR A 108 -1.46 -9.16 -2.08
C TYR A 108 -2.35 -10.35 -1.73
N LEU A 109 -3.57 -10.39 -2.26
CA LEU A 109 -4.36 -11.62 -2.27
C LEU A 109 -3.73 -12.58 -3.27
N ILE A 110 -3.38 -13.78 -2.83
CA ILE A 110 -2.62 -14.77 -3.60
C ILE A 110 -3.22 -16.16 -3.48
N ASP A 111 -2.79 -17.06 -4.35
CA ASP A 111 -3.25 -18.45 -4.36
C ASP A 111 -4.77 -18.59 -4.61
N LYS A 112 -5.34 -19.78 -4.44
CA LYS A 112 -6.75 -20.08 -4.72
C LYS A 112 -7.27 -21.25 -3.87
N GLY A 113 -8.60 -21.36 -3.76
CA GLY A 113 -9.26 -22.42 -3.00
C GLY A 113 -8.77 -22.45 -1.54
N ASP A 114 -8.54 -23.64 -1.01
CA ASP A 114 -8.09 -23.84 0.37
C ASP A 114 -6.69 -23.30 0.66
N LYS A 115 -5.93 -22.97 -0.39
CA LYS A 115 -4.60 -22.36 -0.28
C LYS A 115 -4.62 -20.84 -0.37
N MET A 116 -5.79 -20.23 -0.62
CA MET A 116 -5.90 -18.77 -0.71
C MET A 116 -5.30 -18.12 0.53
N ASP A 117 -4.47 -17.09 0.31
CA ASP A 117 -3.74 -16.40 1.37
C ASP A 117 -3.58 -14.92 1.02
N ALA A 118 -3.08 -14.13 1.96
CA ALA A 118 -2.70 -12.74 1.71
C ALA A 118 -1.28 -12.50 2.21
N LEU A 119 -0.43 -11.98 1.32
CA LEU A 119 0.97 -11.67 1.58
C LEU A 119 1.14 -10.18 1.85
N LEU A 120 1.55 -9.83 3.07
CA LEU A 120 1.91 -8.45 3.44
C LEU A 120 3.37 -8.19 3.06
N VAL A 121 3.61 -7.17 2.26
CA VAL A 121 4.94 -6.75 1.83
C VAL A 121 5.16 -5.29 2.20
N SER A 122 6.31 -4.96 2.81
CA SER A 122 6.72 -3.57 3.02
C SER A 122 7.10 -2.94 1.67
N ASP A 123 6.58 -1.73 1.45
CA ASP A 123 6.94 -0.87 0.31
C ASP A 123 7.91 0.24 0.73
N ASP A 124 8.41 0.19 1.96
CA ASP A 124 9.34 1.20 2.44
C ASP A 124 10.57 1.30 1.54
N ALA A 125 10.91 2.51 1.18
CA ALA A 125 12.10 2.82 0.42
C ALA A 125 13.28 3.04 1.37
N SER A 126 14.36 2.26 1.21
CA SER A 126 15.61 2.46 1.95
C SER A 126 16.49 3.56 1.35
N ALA A 127 16.24 3.94 0.10
CA ALA A 127 17.00 4.96 -0.63
C ALA A 127 16.06 5.89 -1.38
N THR A 128 16.44 7.15 -1.51
CA THR A 128 15.73 8.16 -2.29
C THR A 128 16.65 8.73 -3.37
N SER A 129 16.08 9.11 -4.50
CA SER A 129 16.79 9.80 -5.57
C SER A 129 15.80 10.65 -6.36
N THR A 130 16.22 11.82 -6.77
CA THR A 130 15.45 12.68 -7.68
C THR A 130 15.82 12.44 -9.17
N THR A 131 16.85 11.64 -9.43
CA THR A 131 17.39 11.38 -10.77
C THR A 131 17.28 9.92 -11.21
N LYS A 132 16.99 8.98 -10.29
CA LYS A 132 16.81 7.56 -10.56
C LYS A 132 15.38 7.13 -10.26
N ALA A 133 14.91 6.09 -10.94
CA ALA A 133 13.75 5.32 -10.58
C ALA A 133 14.15 4.08 -9.77
N PHE A 134 13.18 3.45 -9.12
CA PHE A 134 13.43 2.29 -8.27
C PHE A 134 12.53 1.13 -8.69
N VAL A 135 13.10 -0.06 -8.78
CA VAL A 135 12.38 -1.28 -9.15
C VAL A 135 12.61 -2.36 -8.11
N LYS A 136 11.57 -3.09 -7.74
CA LYS A 136 11.64 -4.37 -7.04
C LYS A 136 10.82 -5.43 -7.77
N PHE A 137 11.10 -6.69 -7.50
CA PHE A 137 10.40 -7.82 -8.10
C PHE A 137 9.86 -8.77 -7.04
N ILE A 138 8.63 -9.28 -7.24
CA ILE A 138 7.99 -10.26 -6.36
C ILE A 138 7.39 -11.38 -7.21
N ASN A 139 7.69 -12.62 -6.87
CA ASN A 139 7.06 -13.77 -7.49
C ASN A 139 5.79 -14.17 -6.71
N LEU A 140 4.61 -13.93 -7.31
CA LEU A 140 3.29 -14.26 -6.76
C LEU A 140 2.57 -15.36 -7.57
N SER A 141 3.28 -16.08 -8.46
CA SER A 141 2.73 -17.20 -9.22
C SER A 141 2.96 -18.51 -8.46
N PRO A 142 1.87 -19.23 -8.03
CA PRO A 142 2.01 -20.35 -7.11
C PRO A 142 2.70 -21.59 -7.69
N ASP A 143 2.63 -21.79 -9.01
CA ASP A 143 3.22 -22.93 -9.72
C ASP A 143 4.46 -22.57 -10.53
N ALA A 144 4.94 -21.32 -10.40
CA ALA A 144 6.16 -20.90 -11.07
C ALA A 144 7.41 -21.44 -10.35
N PRO A 145 8.45 -21.82 -11.11
CA PRO A 145 9.78 -22.09 -10.53
C PRO A 145 10.38 -20.79 -9.95
N ALA A 146 11.62 -20.86 -9.50
CA ALA A 146 12.37 -19.65 -9.19
C ALA A 146 12.50 -18.77 -10.45
N LEU A 147 12.15 -17.50 -10.33
CA LEU A 147 12.09 -16.55 -11.44
C LEU A 147 13.18 -15.48 -11.33
N SER A 148 13.60 -14.99 -12.48
CA SER A 148 14.50 -13.85 -12.64
C SER A 148 13.79 -12.72 -13.39
N LEU A 149 14.16 -11.47 -13.12
CA LEU A 149 13.71 -10.28 -13.85
C LEU A 149 14.89 -9.66 -14.58
N ASP A 150 14.84 -9.65 -15.90
CA ASP A 150 15.84 -9.06 -16.78
C ASP A 150 15.27 -7.88 -17.54
N VAL A 151 16.11 -6.89 -17.81
CA VAL A 151 15.82 -5.92 -18.87
C VAL A 151 16.04 -6.61 -20.22
N VAL A 152 15.09 -6.46 -21.15
CA VAL A 152 15.26 -6.99 -22.51
C VAL A 152 16.50 -6.35 -23.14
N ASP A 153 17.38 -7.18 -23.69
CA ASP A 153 18.69 -6.78 -24.27
C ASP A 153 19.56 -5.99 -23.29
N GLY A 154 19.40 -6.24 -21.98
CA GLY A 154 20.09 -5.51 -20.92
C GLY A 154 20.47 -6.37 -19.72
N ALA A 155 20.61 -5.71 -18.58
CA ALA A 155 21.08 -6.34 -17.35
C ALA A 155 20.01 -7.27 -16.73
N ASN A 156 20.47 -8.33 -16.07
CA ASN A 156 19.69 -9.06 -15.07
C ASN A 156 19.58 -8.18 -13.81
N LEU A 157 18.35 -7.86 -13.41
CA LEU A 157 18.11 -7.06 -12.20
C LEU A 157 17.97 -7.94 -10.96
N PHE A 158 17.29 -9.07 -11.09
CA PHE A 158 17.03 -9.97 -9.97
C PHE A 158 17.03 -11.41 -10.45
N THR A 159 17.50 -12.32 -9.58
CA THR A 159 17.55 -13.74 -9.91
C THR A 159 17.04 -14.60 -8.75
N GLY A 160 16.50 -15.77 -9.06
CA GLY A 160 16.21 -16.84 -8.10
C GLY A 160 15.03 -16.57 -7.16
N LYS A 161 14.02 -15.79 -7.55
CA LYS A 161 12.88 -15.50 -6.68
C LYS A 161 11.83 -16.61 -6.75
N THR A 162 11.73 -17.35 -5.65
CA THR A 162 10.71 -18.40 -5.47
C THR A 162 9.35 -17.78 -5.13
N TYR A 163 8.28 -18.58 -5.16
CA TYR A 163 6.95 -18.13 -4.79
C TYR A 163 6.91 -17.46 -3.40
N LYS A 164 6.17 -16.35 -3.27
CA LYS A 164 6.06 -15.50 -2.08
C LYS A 164 7.35 -14.76 -1.68
N THR A 165 8.38 -14.77 -2.53
CA THR A 165 9.60 -14.02 -2.24
C THR A 165 9.74 -12.80 -3.14
N GLY A 166 10.27 -11.72 -2.56
CA GLY A 166 10.54 -10.46 -3.23
C GLY A 166 11.98 -10.01 -3.06
N THR A 167 12.26 -8.84 -3.61
CA THR A 167 13.57 -8.15 -3.51
C THR A 167 13.40 -6.83 -2.77
N ASP A 168 14.51 -6.22 -2.41
CA ASP A 168 14.54 -4.79 -2.13
C ASP A 168 14.47 -3.98 -3.43
N PHE A 169 14.27 -2.65 -3.31
CA PHE A 169 14.33 -1.74 -4.44
C PHE A 169 15.78 -1.53 -4.91
N VAL A 170 16.00 -1.61 -6.22
CA VAL A 170 17.26 -1.20 -6.86
C VAL A 170 17.04 0.02 -7.73
N GLN A 171 18.07 0.85 -7.85
CA GLN A 171 18.05 2.04 -8.70
C GLN A 171 18.24 1.66 -10.17
N VAL A 172 17.45 2.30 -11.04
CA VAL A 172 17.56 2.19 -12.50
C VAL A 172 17.41 3.58 -13.12
N ASP A 173 17.85 3.74 -14.36
CA ASP A 173 17.66 5.00 -15.08
C ASP A 173 16.17 5.21 -15.41
N PRO A 174 15.67 6.46 -15.34
CA PRO A 174 14.29 6.76 -15.73
C PRO A 174 14.15 6.75 -17.25
N LYS A 175 13.52 5.72 -17.80
CA LYS A 175 13.19 5.55 -19.22
C LYS A 175 12.12 4.48 -19.40
N ALA A 176 11.70 4.23 -20.63
CA ALA A 176 10.88 3.07 -20.96
C ALA A 176 11.72 1.79 -20.98
N TYR A 177 11.16 0.73 -20.43
CA TYR A 177 11.77 -0.60 -20.36
C TYR A 177 10.81 -1.68 -20.83
N ASN A 178 11.39 -2.71 -21.43
CA ASN A 178 10.76 -4.01 -21.57
C ASN A 178 11.47 -4.96 -20.60
N PHE A 179 10.69 -5.73 -19.82
CA PHE A 179 11.23 -6.68 -18.86
C PHE A 179 10.85 -8.11 -19.22
N ASN A 180 11.83 -9.01 -19.23
CA ASN A 180 11.59 -10.44 -19.31
C ASN A 180 11.54 -11.05 -17.92
N ILE A 181 10.50 -11.83 -17.64
CA ILE A 181 10.45 -12.73 -16.50
C ILE A 181 10.84 -14.11 -17.01
N LYS A 182 11.94 -14.65 -16.47
CA LYS A 182 12.55 -15.90 -16.91
C LYS A 182 12.55 -16.94 -15.80
N ASP A 183 12.48 -18.18 -16.19
CA ASP A 183 12.85 -19.30 -15.34
C ASP A 183 14.36 -19.22 -15.05
N THR A 184 14.73 -19.13 -13.78
CA THR A 184 16.13 -18.96 -13.37
C THR A 184 17.01 -20.13 -13.78
N ALA A 185 16.49 -21.36 -13.75
CA ALA A 185 17.28 -22.56 -14.03
C ALA A 185 17.52 -22.77 -15.52
N THR A 186 16.54 -22.45 -16.36
CA THR A 186 16.60 -22.73 -17.80
C THR A 186 16.89 -21.51 -18.65
N GLY A 187 16.74 -20.30 -18.09
CA GLY A 187 16.79 -19.04 -18.84
C GLY A 187 15.58 -18.80 -19.76
N ALA A 188 14.61 -19.71 -19.79
CA ALA A 188 13.45 -19.59 -20.67
C ALA A 188 12.56 -18.42 -20.24
N VAL A 189 12.21 -17.54 -21.20
CA VAL A 189 11.27 -16.42 -20.98
C VAL A 189 9.86 -17.00 -20.77
N LYS A 190 9.25 -16.68 -19.65
CA LYS A 190 7.87 -17.06 -19.31
C LYS A 190 6.87 -15.98 -19.74
N THR A 191 7.24 -14.72 -19.64
CA THR A 191 6.47 -13.57 -20.13
C THR A 191 7.35 -12.35 -20.28
N THR A 192 6.91 -11.41 -21.12
CA THR A 192 7.53 -10.09 -21.28
C THR A 192 6.54 -9.02 -20.86
N LEU A 193 6.96 -8.10 -20.03
CA LEU A 193 6.22 -6.89 -19.66
C LEU A 193 6.78 -5.74 -20.49
N ASN A 194 5.98 -5.25 -21.45
CA ASN A 194 6.41 -4.25 -22.40
C ASN A 194 6.09 -2.83 -21.94
N GLU A 195 6.89 -1.86 -22.39
CA GLU A 195 6.64 -0.41 -22.34
C GLU A 195 6.38 0.13 -20.93
N VAL A 196 7.11 -0.37 -19.93
CA VAL A 196 7.05 0.18 -18.57
C VAL A 196 7.85 1.46 -18.52
N THR A 197 7.19 2.61 -18.53
CA THR A 197 7.85 3.91 -18.35
C THR A 197 8.17 4.15 -16.88
N LEU A 198 9.45 4.19 -16.55
CA LEU A 198 9.95 4.49 -15.21
C LEU A 198 10.32 5.97 -15.13
N VAL A 199 9.81 6.66 -14.11
CA VAL A 199 10.01 8.10 -13.88
C VAL A 199 10.94 8.28 -12.69
N ALA A 200 11.84 9.26 -12.77
CA ALA A 200 12.75 9.61 -11.68
C ALA A 200 11.99 9.92 -10.38
N GLY A 201 12.51 9.46 -9.25
CA GLY A 201 11.91 9.61 -7.93
C GLY A 201 10.75 8.66 -7.63
N ARG A 202 10.37 7.78 -8.57
CA ARG A 202 9.26 6.83 -8.39
C ARG A 202 9.74 5.40 -8.14
N TYR A 203 8.91 4.66 -7.42
CA TYR A 203 9.14 3.28 -7.03
C TYR A 203 8.13 2.37 -7.72
N TYR A 204 8.62 1.29 -8.32
CA TYR A 204 7.82 0.36 -9.10
C TYR A 204 8.01 -1.05 -8.57
N THR A 205 6.92 -1.73 -8.27
CA THR A 205 6.93 -3.16 -7.99
C THR A 205 6.48 -3.90 -9.24
N ILE A 206 7.34 -4.75 -9.76
CA ILE A 206 7.00 -5.72 -10.81
C ILE A 206 6.62 -7.02 -10.11
N ILE A 207 5.45 -7.55 -10.43
CA ILE A 207 4.99 -8.84 -9.91
C ILE A 207 4.80 -9.82 -11.05
N SER A 208 5.18 -11.09 -10.84
CA SER A 208 4.65 -12.21 -11.61
C SER A 208 3.44 -12.77 -10.90
N ARG A 209 2.39 -13.14 -11.63
CA ARG A 209 1.12 -13.61 -11.10
C ARG A 209 0.43 -14.55 -12.08
N GLY A 210 -0.67 -15.17 -11.65
CA GLY A 210 -1.35 -16.17 -12.48
C GLY A 210 -0.67 -17.54 -12.39
N MET A 211 -1.11 -18.48 -13.20
CA MET A 211 -0.64 -19.86 -13.24
C MET A 211 0.14 -20.12 -14.53
N LEU A 212 1.31 -20.78 -14.43
CA LEU A 212 2.05 -21.26 -15.61
C LEU A 212 1.27 -22.39 -16.31
N THR A 213 0.59 -23.20 -15.52
CA THR A 213 -0.28 -24.28 -16.03
C THR A 213 -1.71 -24.00 -15.56
N PRO A 214 -2.43 -23.05 -16.22
CA PRO A 214 -3.75 -22.68 -15.79
C PRO A 214 -4.78 -23.78 -16.08
N GLY A 215 -5.64 -24.06 -15.10
CA GLY A 215 -6.88 -24.82 -15.30
C GLY A 215 -7.96 -23.92 -15.91
N THR A 216 -9.16 -24.51 -16.12
CA THR A 216 -10.29 -23.83 -16.82
C THR A 216 -10.71 -22.52 -16.17
N ASN A 217 -10.60 -22.39 -14.85
CA ASN A 217 -11.03 -21.23 -14.07
C ASN A 217 -9.84 -20.43 -13.49
N ASP A 218 -8.66 -20.63 -14.05
CA ASP A 218 -7.46 -19.95 -13.59
C ASP A 218 -7.05 -18.82 -14.53
N GLN A 219 -6.50 -17.77 -13.95
CA GLN A 219 -5.84 -16.73 -14.71
C GLN A 219 -4.46 -17.20 -15.17
N PRO A 220 -4.10 -17.00 -16.43
CA PRO A 220 -2.80 -17.42 -16.96
C PRO A 220 -1.67 -16.56 -16.37
N PHE A 221 -0.46 -17.13 -16.42
CA PHE A 221 0.76 -16.44 -16.01
C PHE A 221 0.94 -15.12 -16.75
N SER A 222 1.21 -14.08 -15.99
CA SER A 222 1.41 -12.73 -16.50
C SER A 222 2.29 -11.91 -15.56
N ALA A 223 2.70 -10.73 -16.01
CA ALA A 223 3.39 -9.75 -15.21
C ALA A 223 2.58 -8.46 -15.09
N GLN A 224 2.82 -7.71 -14.03
CA GLN A 224 2.24 -6.38 -13.82
C GLN A 224 3.26 -5.46 -13.17
N SER A 225 3.33 -4.22 -13.64
CA SER A 225 4.01 -3.12 -12.96
C SER A 225 3.01 -2.32 -12.12
N ILE A 226 3.38 -2.01 -10.90
CA ILE A 226 2.58 -1.27 -9.93
C ILE A 226 3.43 -0.13 -9.39
N ILE A 227 2.96 1.11 -9.47
CA ILE A 227 3.62 2.25 -8.83
C ILE A 227 3.46 2.07 -7.31
N SER A 228 4.56 2.04 -6.58
CA SER A 228 4.57 1.77 -5.14
C SER A 228 4.62 3.05 -4.30
N LEU A 229 5.40 4.05 -4.74
CA LEU A 229 5.53 5.34 -4.05
C LEU A 229 5.78 6.45 -5.08
#